data_729ea72ebfdfdd626ac7adb795317bac
#
_entry.id   729ea72ebfdfdd626ac7adb795317bac
#
_cell.length_a   1.000
_cell.length_b   1.000
_cell.length_c   1.000
_cell.angle_alpha   90.00
_cell.angle_beta   90.00
_cell.angle_gamma   90.00
#
_symmetry.space_group_name_H-M   'P 1'
#
loop_
_entity.id
_entity.type
_entity.pdbx_description
1 polymer ?
#
loop_
_entity_poly.entity_id
_entity_poly.type
_entity_poly.pdbx_seq_one_letter_code
_entity_poly.pdbx_strand_id
1 'polypeptide(L)'
;MKKEYIIPIFVPHLGCPHQCSFCNQREISGQTKQVTAKDVKETIEFYLKNFKDDLKYVEVAFYGGSFTAIEEKKQIELLEAANEFIRQGKVKSIRISTRPDYIDKLILKRLKKYHVQTIELGVQSANDYILARCQRGHTFEDVKKASKLIRFYGFILGHQMMIGLPESTKLDEINTAKALIKLKPKIVRIYPVLVIKNTPLAKEYESGDYLPLTVEQAVERSEEIMKLFNKAKIEVIRIGLQNTEEITDPTEKGSQVIAGPYHPAFRQLVESRMWYDEIVQKIKQINIKVMQVTITANPDNINNICLLYTSPSPRD
;
A
#
# COMPACT_ATOMS: atom_id res chain seq x y z
N MET A 1 4.85 21.44 0.68
CA MET A 1 5.37 20.12 0.23
C MET A 1 5.63 20.14 -1.26
N LYS A 2 6.70 19.48 -1.73
CA LYS A 2 6.90 19.30 -3.18
C LYS A 2 5.76 18.39 -3.69
N LYS A 3 5.02 18.84 -4.71
CA LYS A 3 4.01 17.98 -5.34
C LYS A 3 4.73 16.85 -6.07
N GLU A 4 4.53 15.62 -5.59
CA GLU A 4 5.02 14.40 -6.23
C GLU A 4 3.86 13.74 -6.95
N TYR A 5 4.09 13.35 -8.21
CA TYR A 5 3.11 12.67 -9.04
C TYR A 5 3.62 11.28 -9.38
N ILE A 6 2.78 10.29 -9.17
CA ILE A 6 3.08 8.90 -9.49
C ILE A 6 2.23 8.48 -10.68
N ILE A 7 2.89 8.02 -11.74
CA ILE A 7 2.24 7.41 -12.91
C ILE A 7 2.18 5.89 -12.65
N PRO A 8 1.02 5.31 -12.33
CA PRO A 8 0.89 3.89 -12.07
C PRO A 8 0.84 3.10 -13.38
N ILE A 9 1.62 2.05 -13.46
CA ILE A 9 1.59 1.04 -14.52
C ILE A 9 1.36 -0.31 -13.85
N PHE A 10 0.22 -0.92 -14.11
CA PHE A 10 -0.12 -2.21 -13.54
C PHE A 10 0.43 -3.33 -14.43
N VAL A 11 1.22 -4.23 -13.83
CA VAL A 11 1.77 -5.41 -14.48
C VAL A 11 1.15 -6.64 -13.83
N PRO A 12 -0.04 -7.06 -14.29
CA PRO A 12 -0.81 -8.08 -13.61
C PRO A 12 -0.17 -9.46 -13.76
N HIS A 13 -0.18 -10.23 -12.70
CA HIS A 13 0.23 -11.65 -12.59
C HIS A 13 1.56 -12.08 -13.20
N LEU A 14 2.24 -11.23 -13.97
CA LEU A 14 3.57 -11.55 -14.43
C LEU A 14 4.51 -11.61 -13.21
N GLY A 15 5.25 -12.69 -13.06
CA GLY A 15 6.23 -12.85 -12.01
C GLY A 15 5.70 -13.26 -10.61
N CYS A 16 4.41 -13.56 -10.43
CA CYS A 16 3.94 -14.15 -9.17
C CYS A 16 3.99 -15.68 -9.25
N PRO A 17 5.00 -16.35 -8.64
CA PRO A 17 5.12 -17.81 -8.68
C PRO A 17 4.13 -18.52 -7.75
N HIS A 18 3.52 -17.79 -6.81
CA HIS A 18 2.56 -18.29 -5.83
C HIS A 18 1.24 -17.53 -5.94
N GLN A 19 0.15 -18.25 -5.72
CA GLN A 19 -1.18 -17.67 -5.62
C GLN A 19 -1.52 -17.49 -4.14
N CYS A 20 -1.34 -16.25 -3.64
CA CYS A 20 -1.70 -15.94 -2.26
C CYS A 20 -3.21 -16.09 -2.05
N SER A 21 -3.62 -16.60 -0.88
CA SER A 21 -5.04 -16.91 -0.58
C SER A 21 -5.99 -15.71 -0.72
N PHE A 22 -5.47 -14.49 -0.49
CA PHE A 22 -6.24 -13.23 -0.52
C PHE A 22 -6.10 -12.44 -1.83
N CYS A 23 -5.37 -12.93 -2.83
CA CYS A 23 -4.97 -12.11 -3.99
C CYS A 23 -5.42 -12.71 -5.31
N ASN A 24 -6.11 -11.90 -6.11
CA ASN A 24 -6.35 -12.15 -7.52
C ASN A 24 -6.08 -10.86 -8.30
N GLN A 25 -4.87 -10.74 -8.85
CA GLN A 25 -4.45 -9.51 -9.54
C GLN A 25 -5.27 -9.23 -10.82
N ARG A 26 -5.86 -10.24 -11.43
CA ARG A 26 -6.75 -10.05 -12.59
C ARG A 26 -8.01 -9.32 -12.19
N GLU A 27 -8.64 -9.77 -11.09
CA GLU A 27 -9.86 -9.14 -10.56
C GLU A 27 -9.55 -7.75 -9.97
N ILE A 28 -8.41 -7.59 -9.30
CA ILE A 28 -8.03 -6.32 -8.64
C ILE A 28 -7.69 -5.22 -9.65
N SER A 29 -7.09 -5.58 -10.80
CA SER A 29 -6.61 -4.61 -11.78
C SER A 29 -7.51 -4.47 -13.00
N GLY A 30 -8.48 -5.36 -13.19
CA GLY A 30 -9.28 -5.44 -14.42
C GLY A 30 -8.46 -5.76 -15.68
N GLN A 31 -7.15 -5.95 -15.57
CA GLN A 31 -6.25 -6.14 -16.70
C GLN A 31 -5.97 -7.61 -16.97
N THR A 32 -6.31 -8.05 -18.17
CA THR A 32 -6.07 -9.43 -18.65
C THR A 32 -4.93 -9.52 -19.66
N LYS A 33 -4.53 -8.41 -20.29
CA LYS A 33 -3.47 -8.36 -21.31
C LYS A 33 -2.11 -8.12 -20.69
N GLN A 34 -1.06 -8.70 -21.30
CA GLN A 34 0.31 -8.40 -20.95
C GLN A 34 0.65 -6.96 -21.33
N VAL A 35 1.20 -6.20 -20.38
CA VAL A 35 1.68 -4.85 -20.60
C VAL A 35 2.90 -4.87 -21.51
N THR A 36 2.94 -4.04 -22.52
CA THR A 36 4.03 -3.88 -23.49
C THR A 36 4.76 -2.56 -23.30
N ALA A 37 5.93 -2.40 -23.91
CA ALA A 37 6.66 -1.12 -23.96
C ALA A 37 5.79 0.00 -24.54
N LYS A 38 4.92 -0.32 -25.50
CA LYS A 38 3.98 0.65 -26.08
C LYS A 38 2.97 1.15 -25.06
N ASP A 39 2.36 0.22 -24.29
CA ASP A 39 1.39 0.58 -23.25
C ASP A 39 2.03 1.45 -22.15
N VAL A 40 3.30 1.15 -21.79
CA VAL A 40 4.07 1.98 -20.84
C VAL A 40 4.21 3.40 -21.36
N LYS A 41 4.63 3.57 -22.62
CA LYS A 41 4.83 4.91 -23.22
C LYS A 41 3.51 5.68 -23.33
N GLU A 42 2.46 5.05 -23.84
CA GLU A 42 1.13 5.65 -23.97
C GLU A 42 0.57 6.09 -22.61
N THR A 43 0.74 5.26 -21.59
CA THR A 43 0.32 5.60 -20.21
C THR A 43 1.09 6.81 -19.70
N ILE A 44 2.41 6.83 -19.82
CA ILE A 44 3.24 7.96 -19.37
C ILE A 44 2.83 9.25 -20.11
N GLU A 45 2.68 9.21 -21.42
CA GLU A 45 2.27 10.36 -22.21
C GLU A 45 0.90 10.89 -21.83
N PHE A 46 -0.06 9.98 -21.60
CA PHE A 46 -1.41 10.33 -21.15
C PHE A 46 -1.37 11.10 -19.83
N TYR A 47 -0.66 10.59 -18.83
CA TYR A 47 -0.55 11.27 -17.54
C TYR A 47 0.18 12.60 -17.64
N LEU A 48 1.29 12.67 -18.39
CA LEU A 48 2.06 13.91 -18.57
C LEU A 48 1.24 15.01 -19.25
N LYS A 49 0.34 14.68 -20.19
CA LYS A 49 -0.57 15.66 -20.83
C LYS A 49 -1.62 16.20 -19.86
N ASN A 50 -2.02 15.42 -18.86
CA ASN A 50 -3.07 15.77 -17.90
C ASN A 50 -2.52 16.41 -16.62
N PHE A 51 -1.21 16.41 -16.42
CA PHE A 51 -0.62 17.10 -15.30
C PHE A 51 -0.55 18.61 -15.55
N LYS A 52 -0.70 19.40 -14.47
CA LYS A 52 -0.52 20.86 -14.54
C LYS A 52 0.96 21.21 -14.61
N ASP A 53 1.30 22.33 -15.26
CA ASP A 53 2.69 22.76 -15.57
C ASP A 53 3.64 22.93 -14.37
N ASP A 54 3.15 22.93 -13.15
CA ASP A 54 3.93 23.05 -11.89
C ASP A 54 4.61 21.75 -11.43
N LEU A 55 4.91 20.83 -12.33
CA LEU A 55 5.46 19.51 -12.00
C LEU A 55 6.89 19.60 -11.45
N LYS A 56 7.06 19.31 -10.16
CA LYS A 56 8.39 19.28 -9.52
C LYS A 56 9.01 17.89 -9.48
N TYR A 57 8.19 16.83 -9.41
CA TYR A 57 8.68 15.45 -9.34
C TYR A 57 7.65 14.47 -9.91
N VAL A 58 8.01 13.74 -10.94
CA VAL A 58 7.20 12.67 -11.54
C VAL A 58 7.94 11.35 -11.42
N GLU A 59 7.29 10.34 -10.89
CA GLU A 59 7.80 8.98 -10.75
C GLU A 59 6.90 7.99 -11.50
N VAL A 60 7.48 7.08 -12.26
CA VAL A 60 6.76 5.94 -12.85
C VAL A 60 6.80 4.78 -11.87
N ALA A 61 5.66 4.17 -11.60
CA ALA A 61 5.55 3.08 -10.64
C ALA A 61 4.96 1.82 -11.28
N PHE A 62 5.74 0.73 -11.29
CA PHE A 62 5.26 -0.58 -11.69
C PHE A 62 4.65 -1.31 -10.50
N TYR A 63 3.35 -1.53 -10.55
CA TYR A 63 2.53 -2.17 -9.52
C TYR A 63 1.88 -3.46 -10.04
N GLY A 64 1.23 -4.19 -9.16
CA GLY A 64 0.48 -5.42 -9.46
C GLY A 64 1.20 -6.65 -8.97
N GLY A 65 1.77 -7.45 -9.88
CA GLY A 65 2.51 -8.66 -9.53
C GLY A 65 3.89 -8.39 -8.92
N SER A 66 4.76 -9.38 -8.98
CA SER A 66 6.15 -9.26 -8.51
C SER A 66 7.05 -8.85 -9.67
N PHE A 67 7.42 -7.57 -9.74
CA PHE A 67 8.16 -7.05 -10.89
C PHE A 67 9.49 -7.79 -11.14
N THR A 68 10.27 -8.09 -10.10
CA THR A 68 11.58 -8.74 -10.24
C THR A 68 11.50 -10.25 -10.51
N ALA A 69 10.31 -10.83 -10.40
CA ALA A 69 10.08 -12.24 -10.76
C ALA A 69 9.56 -12.42 -12.20
N ILE A 70 9.34 -11.33 -12.93
CA ILE A 70 9.06 -11.36 -14.37
C ILE A 70 10.32 -11.80 -15.13
N GLU A 71 10.16 -12.42 -16.29
CA GLU A 71 11.27 -12.75 -17.18
C GLU A 71 12.17 -11.52 -17.43
N GLU A 72 13.50 -11.73 -17.40
CA GLU A 72 14.47 -10.63 -17.47
C GLU A 72 14.29 -9.74 -18.70
N LYS A 73 14.08 -10.34 -19.86
CA LYS A 73 13.86 -9.60 -21.11
C LYS A 73 12.67 -8.67 -21.02
N LYS A 74 11.59 -9.13 -20.37
CA LYS A 74 10.38 -8.33 -20.17
C LYS A 74 10.58 -7.22 -19.15
N GLN A 75 11.32 -7.48 -18.06
CA GLN A 75 11.70 -6.42 -17.13
C GLN A 75 12.45 -5.30 -17.85
N ILE A 76 13.45 -5.66 -18.67
CA ILE A 76 14.27 -4.71 -19.43
C ILE A 76 13.40 -3.92 -20.42
N GLU A 77 12.52 -4.58 -21.17
CA GLU A 77 11.58 -3.92 -22.10
C GLU A 77 10.77 -2.82 -21.41
N LEU A 78 10.15 -3.15 -20.28
CA LEU A 78 9.29 -2.19 -19.56
C LEU A 78 10.10 -1.06 -18.92
N LEU A 79 11.24 -1.39 -18.31
CA LEU A 79 12.14 -0.40 -17.70
C LEU A 79 12.72 0.55 -18.74
N GLU A 80 13.12 0.06 -19.90
CA GLU A 80 13.68 0.88 -20.98
C GLU A 80 12.64 1.86 -21.53
N ALA A 81 11.39 1.41 -21.70
CA ALA A 81 10.29 2.28 -22.12
C ALA A 81 10.09 3.47 -21.16
N ALA A 82 10.12 3.22 -19.84
CA ALA A 82 10.04 4.29 -18.85
C ALA A 82 11.32 5.15 -18.80
N ASN A 83 12.49 4.55 -19.00
CA ASN A 83 13.77 5.21 -18.96
C ASN A 83 13.97 6.23 -20.10
N GLU A 84 13.31 6.04 -21.24
CA GLU A 84 13.29 7.05 -22.31
C GLU A 84 12.77 8.40 -21.80
N PHE A 85 11.74 8.43 -20.97
CA PHE A 85 11.20 9.66 -20.39
C PHE A 85 12.11 10.24 -19.30
N ILE A 86 12.90 9.42 -18.63
CA ILE A 86 13.94 9.90 -17.72
C ILE A 86 15.02 10.63 -18.51
N ARG A 87 15.52 10.06 -19.62
CA ARG A 87 16.50 10.71 -20.50
C ARG A 87 15.98 12.04 -21.08
N GLN A 88 14.67 12.16 -21.30
CA GLN A 88 14.02 13.40 -21.72
C GLN A 88 13.82 14.40 -20.58
N GLY A 89 14.14 14.04 -19.32
CA GLY A 89 13.93 14.89 -18.15
C GLY A 89 12.47 15.04 -17.71
N LYS A 90 11.53 14.32 -18.33
CA LYS A 90 10.09 14.37 -18.02
C LYS A 90 9.70 13.54 -16.79
N VAL A 91 10.44 12.48 -16.53
CA VAL A 91 10.30 11.59 -15.37
C VAL A 91 11.60 11.63 -14.56
N LYS A 92 11.52 11.55 -13.25
CA LYS A 92 12.69 11.64 -12.35
C LYS A 92 13.21 10.29 -11.92
N SER A 93 12.34 9.32 -11.68
CA SER A 93 12.70 8.00 -11.17
C SER A 93 11.64 6.94 -11.50
N ILE A 94 12.02 5.71 -11.26
CA ILE A 94 11.13 4.54 -11.35
C ILE A 94 11.00 3.93 -9.96
N ARG A 95 9.79 3.47 -9.64
CA ARG A 95 9.43 2.69 -8.47
C ARG A 95 8.93 1.33 -8.91
N ILE A 96 9.24 0.29 -8.15
CA ILE A 96 8.71 -1.05 -8.37
C ILE A 96 8.15 -1.66 -7.09
N SER A 97 7.13 -2.50 -7.24
CA SER A 97 6.66 -3.40 -6.17
C SER A 97 7.08 -4.82 -6.49
N THR A 98 7.57 -5.54 -5.49
CA THR A 98 8.03 -6.91 -5.68
C THR A 98 7.99 -7.73 -4.40
N ARG A 99 8.25 -9.03 -4.53
CA ARG A 99 8.39 -9.99 -3.43
C ARG A 99 9.81 -9.95 -2.86
N PRO A 100 9.99 -10.24 -1.56
CA PRO A 100 11.31 -10.23 -0.94
C PRO A 100 12.23 -11.37 -1.42
N ASP A 101 11.67 -12.54 -1.76
CA ASP A 101 12.39 -13.71 -2.24
C ASP A 101 12.94 -13.58 -3.68
N TYR A 102 12.59 -12.49 -4.39
CA TYR A 102 13.07 -12.16 -5.74
C TYR A 102 13.96 -10.92 -5.75
N ILE A 103 14.84 -10.81 -4.74
CA ILE A 103 15.85 -9.74 -4.62
C ILE A 103 17.22 -10.36 -4.46
N ASP A 104 18.09 -10.10 -5.42
CA ASP A 104 19.51 -10.46 -5.40
C ASP A 104 20.41 -9.32 -5.93
N LYS A 105 21.71 -9.55 -5.89
CA LYS A 105 22.71 -8.56 -6.32
C LYS A 105 22.64 -8.25 -7.83
N LEU A 106 22.32 -9.23 -8.68
CA LEU A 106 22.24 -9.03 -10.13
C LEU A 106 21.00 -8.22 -10.49
N ILE A 107 19.87 -8.57 -9.89
CA ILE A 107 18.61 -7.82 -10.02
C ILE A 107 18.81 -6.36 -9.59
N LEU A 108 19.42 -6.10 -8.43
CA LEU A 108 19.62 -4.74 -7.94
C LEU A 108 20.57 -3.93 -8.85
N LYS A 109 21.63 -4.53 -9.38
CA LYS A 109 22.49 -3.87 -10.37
C LYS A 109 21.71 -3.50 -11.64
N ARG A 110 20.86 -4.42 -12.14
CA ARG A 110 19.97 -4.15 -13.27
C ARG A 110 19.03 -2.99 -13.00
N LEU A 111 18.29 -3.03 -11.88
CA LEU A 111 17.37 -1.97 -11.51
C LEU A 111 18.06 -0.60 -11.41
N LYS A 112 19.28 -0.58 -10.89
CA LYS A 112 20.06 0.67 -10.78
C LYS A 112 20.44 1.24 -12.14
N LYS A 113 20.76 0.39 -13.11
CA LYS A 113 21.07 0.80 -14.50
C LYS A 113 19.89 1.52 -15.15
N TYR A 114 18.66 1.14 -14.80
CA TYR A 114 17.42 1.73 -15.34
C TYR A 114 16.78 2.77 -14.45
N HIS A 115 17.54 3.43 -13.56
CA HIS A 115 17.11 4.53 -12.70
C HIS A 115 15.93 4.18 -11.76
N VAL A 116 15.77 2.90 -11.39
CA VAL A 116 14.90 2.55 -10.29
C VAL A 116 15.47 3.15 -9.01
N GLN A 117 14.65 3.88 -8.29
CA GLN A 117 15.03 4.53 -7.05
C GLN A 117 14.34 3.90 -5.83
N THR A 118 13.09 3.51 -5.98
CA THR A 118 12.27 2.98 -4.88
C THR A 118 11.89 1.52 -5.14
N ILE A 119 12.11 0.67 -4.15
CA ILE A 119 11.68 -0.74 -4.17
C ILE A 119 10.76 -0.99 -2.98
N GLU A 120 9.50 -1.33 -3.27
CA GLU A 120 8.49 -1.66 -2.28
C GLU A 120 8.36 -3.20 -2.16
N LEU A 121 8.65 -3.74 -0.98
CA LEU A 121 8.54 -5.17 -0.71
C LEU A 121 7.17 -5.53 -0.15
N GLY A 122 6.50 -6.48 -0.77
CA GLY A 122 5.27 -7.07 -0.28
C GLY A 122 5.53 -8.04 0.88
N VAL A 123 5.72 -7.52 2.09
CA VAL A 123 6.02 -8.30 3.30
C VAL A 123 4.79 -9.03 3.81
N GLN A 124 3.70 -8.31 4.01
CA GLN A 124 2.39 -8.68 4.54
C GLN A 124 2.40 -8.94 6.05
N SER A 125 3.20 -9.90 6.55
CA SER A 125 3.37 -10.22 7.98
C SER A 125 4.84 -10.53 8.30
N ALA A 126 5.24 -10.37 9.57
CA ALA A 126 6.52 -10.87 10.10
C ALA A 126 6.38 -12.23 10.78
N ASN A 127 5.19 -12.81 10.81
CA ASN A 127 4.92 -14.13 11.36
C ASN A 127 4.92 -15.15 10.22
N ASP A 128 5.90 -16.05 10.20
CA ASP A 128 6.07 -17.05 9.15
C ASP A 128 4.90 -18.06 9.08
N TYR A 129 4.23 -18.32 10.21
CA TYR A 129 3.01 -19.13 10.23
C TYR A 129 1.90 -18.46 9.42
N ILE A 130 1.66 -17.16 9.64
CA ILE A 130 0.66 -16.39 8.89
C ILE A 130 1.03 -16.30 7.41
N LEU A 131 2.31 -16.12 7.07
CA LEU A 131 2.78 -16.13 5.69
C LEU A 131 2.52 -17.47 5.00
N ALA A 132 2.79 -18.58 5.67
CA ALA A 132 2.52 -19.93 5.17
C ALA A 132 1.02 -20.17 5.00
N ARG A 133 0.19 -19.81 6.01
CA ARG A 133 -1.26 -19.88 5.97
C ARG A 133 -1.87 -19.14 4.78
N CYS A 134 -1.29 -18.01 4.44
CA CYS A 134 -1.68 -17.17 3.28
C CYS A 134 -1.01 -17.60 1.95
N GLN A 135 -0.29 -18.69 1.91
CA GLN A 135 0.42 -19.20 0.72
C GLN A 135 1.37 -18.17 0.09
N ARG A 136 2.05 -17.35 0.96
CA ARG A 136 2.95 -16.30 0.47
C ARG A 136 4.21 -16.86 -0.17
N GLY A 137 4.71 -18.01 0.28
CA GLY A 137 5.87 -18.70 -0.27
C GLY A 137 7.21 -18.04 0.02
N HIS A 138 7.27 -17.00 0.86
CA HIS A 138 8.49 -16.43 1.41
C HIS A 138 8.42 -16.37 2.95
N THR A 139 9.57 -16.22 3.58
CA THR A 139 9.71 -16.09 5.03
C THR A 139 10.06 -14.67 5.44
N PHE A 140 9.94 -14.35 6.72
CA PHE A 140 10.41 -13.06 7.22
C PHE A 140 11.94 -12.92 7.15
N GLU A 141 12.67 -14.03 7.12
CA GLU A 141 14.13 -13.99 6.89
C GLU A 141 14.47 -13.50 5.48
N ASP A 142 13.68 -13.85 4.47
CA ASP A 142 13.82 -13.30 3.11
C ASP A 142 13.59 -11.80 3.09
N VAL A 143 12.60 -11.32 3.86
CA VAL A 143 12.35 -9.87 4.03
C VAL A 143 13.57 -9.15 4.63
N LYS A 144 14.18 -9.72 5.66
CA LYS A 144 15.39 -9.14 6.30
C LYS A 144 16.56 -9.07 5.32
N LYS A 145 16.81 -10.16 4.59
CA LYS A 145 17.89 -10.23 3.57
C LYS A 145 17.66 -9.21 2.46
N ALA A 146 16.48 -9.19 1.87
CA ALA A 146 16.12 -8.26 0.80
C ALA A 146 16.23 -6.81 1.26
N SER A 147 15.68 -6.47 2.44
CA SER A 147 15.72 -5.12 3.00
C SER A 147 17.16 -4.63 3.23
N LYS A 148 18.03 -5.50 3.73
CA LYS A 148 19.46 -5.20 3.91
C LYS A 148 20.15 -4.93 2.58
N LEU A 149 19.90 -5.78 1.56
CA LEU A 149 20.49 -5.61 0.23
C LEU A 149 20.00 -4.33 -0.45
N ILE A 150 18.69 -4.07 -0.47
CA ILE A 150 18.08 -2.88 -1.08
C ILE A 150 18.72 -1.61 -0.51
N ARG A 151 18.83 -1.52 0.82
CA ARG A 151 19.46 -0.38 1.48
C ARG A 151 20.96 -0.27 1.19
N PHE A 152 21.67 -1.41 1.19
CA PHE A 152 23.12 -1.44 0.89
C PHE A 152 23.41 -0.93 -0.52
N TYR A 153 22.54 -1.24 -1.50
CA TYR A 153 22.66 -0.73 -2.87
C TYR A 153 22.15 0.71 -3.06
N GLY A 154 21.69 1.37 -2.00
CA GLY A 154 21.30 2.78 -2.00
C GLY A 154 19.92 3.05 -2.60
N PHE A 155 19.02 2.07 -2.61
CA PHE A 155 17.61 2.27 -2.96
C PHE A 155 16.81 2.77 -1.78
N ILE A 156 15.71 3.47 -2.06
CA ILE A 156 14.65 3.76 -1.10
C ILE A 156 13.89 2.47 -0.84
N LEU A 157 13.94 1.99 0.41
CA LEU A 157 13.21 0.81 0.83
C LEU A 157 11.79 1.18 1.23
N GLY A 158 10.80 0.55 0.61
CA GLY A 158 9.41 0.54 1.03
C GLY A 158 8.98 -0.84 1.54
N HIS A 159 8.08 -0.89 2.52
CA HIS A 159 7.42 -2.11 2.95
C HIS A 159 5.91 -1.98 2.83
N GLN A 160 5.26 -3.07 2.43
CA GLN A 160 3.81 -3.22 2.49
C GLN A 160 3.47 -4.29 3.51
N MET A 161 2.62 -3.98 4.47
CA MET A 161 2.07 -4.92 5.43
C MET A 161 0.55 -4.99 5.31
N MET A 162 -0.03 -6.07 5.80
CA MET A 162 -1.48 -6.26 5.82
C MET A 162 -1.98 -6.46 7.24
N ILE A 163 -3.24 -6.08 7.49
CA ILE A 163 -3.99 -6.34 8.72
C ILE A 163 -5.23 -7.16 8.39
N GLY A 164 -5.64 -8.01 9.34
CA GLY A 164 -6.78 -8.91 9.17
C GLY A 164 -6.48 -10.11 8.29
N LEU A 165 -5.22 -10.52 8.11
CA LEU A 165 -4.90 -11.79 7.45
C LEU A 165 -5.51 -12.98 8.21
N PRO A 166 -5.88 -14.09 7.53
CA PRO A 166 -6.35 -15.30 8.19
C PRO A 166 -5.47 -15.70 9.36
N GLU A 167 -6.11 -15.96 10.50
CA GLU A 167 -5.47 -16.34 11.77
C GLU A 167 -4.51 -15.29 12.37
N SER A 168 -4.40 -14.10 11.79
CA SER A 168 -3.61 -13.02 12.33
C SER A 168 -4.34 -12.29 13.45
N THR A 169 -3.65 -12.12 14.57
CA THR A 169 -4.13 -11.34 15.70
C THR A 169 -3.64 -9.89 15.62
N LYS A 170 -4.28 -8.99 16.37
CA LYS A 170 -3.81 -7.62 16.55
C LYS A 170 -2.35 -7.57 17.04
N LEU A 171 -1.95 -8.52 17.90
CA LEU A 171 -0.58 -8.60 18.39
C LEU A 171 0.43 -8.98 17.29
N ASP A 172 0.06 -9.87 16.36
CA ASP A 172 0.90 -10.22 15.20
C ASP A 172 1.14 -9.01 14.31
N GLU A 173 0.10 -8.20 14.10
CA GLU A 173 0.18 -6.98 13.30
C GLU A 173 1.07 -5.92 13.94
N ILE A 174 0.94 -5.71 15.26
CA ILE A 174 1.83 -4.82 16.03
C ILE A 174 3.28 -5.33 16.01
N ASN A 175 3.49 -6.64 16.17
CA ASN A 175 4.82 -7.23 16.11
C ASN A 175 5.41 -7.12 14.70
N THR A 176 4.59 -7.26 13.66
CA THR A 176 5.00 -7.00 12.28
C THR A 176 5.47 -5.56 12.13
N ALA A 177 4.69 -4.57 12.55
CA ALA A 177 5.08 -3.16 12.47
C ALA A 177 6.42 -2.90 13.22
N LYS A 178 6.57 -3.42 14.45
CA LYS A 178 7.82 -3.31 15.22
C LYS A 178 9.00 -3.97 14.52
N ALA A 179 8.79 -5.13 13.89
CA ALA A 179 9.84 -5.83 13.15
C ALA A 179 10.24 -5.04 11.88
N LEU A 180 9.29 -4.45 11.15
CA LEU A 180 9.55 -3.61 9.99
C LEU A 180 10.31 -2.33 10.38
N ILE A 181 9.97 -1.68 11.49
CA ILE A 181 10.68 -0.50 12.02
C ILE A 181 12.18 -0.80 12.22
N LYS A 182 12.53 -2.00 12.73
CA LYS A 182 13.94 -2.42 12.90
C LYS A 182 14.69 -2.53 11.57
N LEU A 183 13.99 -2.79 10.46
CA LEU A 183 14.56 -2.84 9.11
C LEU A 183 14.75 -1.46 8.48
N LYS A 184 14.25 -0.39 9.13
CA LYS A 184 14.41 1.01 8.76
C LYS A 184 13.98 1.32 7.31
N PRO A 185 12.75 0.96 6.89
CA PRO A 185 12.22 1.42 5.61
C PRO A 185 12.04 2.94 5.65
N LYS A 186 12.05 3.57 4.47
CA LYS A 186 11.73 4.99 4.34
C LYS A 186 10.22 5.21 4.32
N ILE A 187 9.50 4.30 3.66
CA ILE A 187 8.06 4.37 3.43
C ILE A 187 7.38 3.04 3.76
N VAL A 188 6.12 3.11 4.17
CA VAL A 188 5.27 1.92 4.44
C VAL A 188 3.88 2.12 3.86
N ARG A 189 3.27 1.00 3.44
CA ARG A 189 1.84 0.88 3.12
C ARG A 189 1.18 -0.10 4.08
N ILE A 190 -0.03 0.23 4.52
CA ILE A 190 -0.85 -0.62 5.39
C ILE A 190 -2.13 -0.96 4.64
N TYR A 191 -2.36 -2.25 4.37
CA TYR A 191 -3.54 -2.69 3.66
C TYR A 191 -4.41 -3.60 4.52
N PRO A 192 -5.64 -3.18 4.85
CA PRO A 192 -6.64 -4.10 5.37
C PRO A 192 -6.97 -5.16 4.33
N VAL A 193 -7.19 -6.39 4.79
CA VAL A 193 -7.60 -7.49 3.90
C VAL A 193 -9.03 -7.26 3.45
N LEU A 194 -9.23 -7.27 2.13
CA LEU A 194 -10.55 -7.36 1.50
C LEU A 194 -10.72 -8.78 0.94
N VAL A 195 -11.91 -9.30 1.05
CA VAL A 195 -12.29 -10.57 0.40
C VAL A 195 -12.62 -10.28 -1.05
N ILE A 196 -11.78 -10.76 -1.95
CA ILE A 196 -11.89 -10.54 -3.40
C ILE A 196 -12.46 -11.80 -4.07
N LYS A 197 -13.34 -11.61 -5.05
CA LYS A 197 -13.91 -12.70 -5.85
C LYS A 197 -12.83 -13.62 -6.43
N ASN A 198 -13.18 -14.87 -6.61
CA ASN A 198 -12.32 -15.87 -7.23
C ASN A 198 -10.98 -16.08 -6.53
N THR A 199 -10.95 -15.89 -5.19
CA THR A 199 -9.78 -16.19 -4.34
C THR A 199 -10.06 -17.38 -3.42
N PRO A 200 -9.03 -18.08 -2.93
CA PRO A 200 -9.21 -19.08 -1.86
C PRO A 200 -9.86 -18.46 -0.62
N LEU A 201 -9.51 -17.22 -0.26
CA LEU A 201 -10.09 -16.52 0.89
C LEU A 201 -11.60 -16.24 0.72
N ALA A 202 -12.08 -16.03 -0.51
CA ALA A 202 -13.50 -15.89 -0.77
C ALA A 202 -14.26 -17.17 -0.41
N LYS A 203 -13.69 -18.34 -0.71
CA LYS A 203 -14.29 -19.64 -0.35
C LYS A 203 -14.30 -19.84 1.16
N GLU A 204 -13.23 -19.47 1.86
CA GLU A 204 -13.17 -19.55 3.33
C GLU A 204 -14.19 -18.60 3.98
N TYR A 205 -14.42 -17.43 3.38
CA TYR A 205 -15.45 -16.51 3.84
C TYR A 205 -16.87 -17.10 3.62
N GLU A 206 -17.12 -17.66 2.45
CA GLU A 206 -18.41 -18.29 2.11
C GLU A 206 -18.72 -19.52 2.97
N SER A 207 -17.68 -20.30 3.37
CA SER A 207 -17.83 -21.44 4.28
C SER A 207 -17.92 -21.03 5.76
N GLY A 208 -17.62 -19.78 6.10
CA GLY A 208 -17.57 -19.29 7.48
C GLY A 208 -16.25 -19.54 8.20
N ASP A 209 -15.23 -20.06 7.50
CA ASP A 209 -13.89 -20.34 8.08
C ASP A 209 -13.04 -19.07 8.21
N TYR A 210 -13.41 -17.99 7.55
CA TYR A 210 -12.76 -16.68 7.66
C TYR A 210 -13.80 -15.57 7.89
N LEU A 211 -13.56 -14.74 8.91
CA LEU A 211 -14.34 -13.54 9.19
C LEU A 211 -13.46 -12.31 8.99
N PRO A 212 -13.75 -11.43 8.00
CA PRO A 212 -12.99 -10.21 7.80
C PRO A 212 -13.24 -9.20 8.93
N LEU A 213 -12.30 -8.29 9.11
CA LEU A 213 -12.48 -7.17 10.05
C LEU A 213 -13.64 -6.28 9.60
N THR A 214 -14.34 -5.67 10.57
CA THR A 214 -15.21 -4.53 10.27
C THR A 214 -14.37 -3.28 9.96
N VAL A 215 -15.00 -2.23 9.42
CA VAL A 215 -14.33 -0.96 9.16
C VAL A 215 -13.76 -0.38 10.46
N GLU A 216 -14.52 -0.40 11.54
CA GLU A 216 -14.11 0.11 12.86
C GLU A 216 -12.91 -0.64 13.41
N GLN A 217 -12.93 -1.97 13.35
CA GLN A 217 -11.81 -2.80 13.80
C GLN A 217 -10.55 -2.54 12.98
N ALA A 218 -10.70 -2.41 11.67
CA ALA A 218 -9.57 -2.15 10.78
C ALA A 218 -9.01 -0.72 10.99
N VAL A 219 -9.86 0.27 11.25
CA VAL A 219 -9.45 1.64 11.60
C VAL A 219 -8.67 1.64 12.91
N GLU A 220 -9.16 0.99 13.96
CA GLU A 220 -8.48 0.88 15.26
C GLU A 220 -7.10 0.24 15.11
N ARG A 221 -7.00 -0.90 14.42
CA ARG A 221 -5.73 -1.60 14.22
C ARG A 221 -4.75 -0.77 13.37
N SER A 222 -5.24 -0.13 12.31
CA SER A 222 -4.43 0.73 11.45
C SER A 222 -3.89 1.95 12.19
N GLU A 223 -4.69 2.54 13.06
CA GLU A 223 -4.31 3.67 13.90
C GLU A 223 -3.11 3.33 14.80
N GLU A 224 -3.19 2.23 15.53
CA GLU A 224 -2.10 1.80 16.42
C GLU A 224 -0.80 1.57 15.65
N ILE A 225 -0.89 0.93 14.49
CA ILE A 225 0.26 0.69 13.60
C ILE A 225 0.80 2.01 13.08
N MET A 226 -0.06 2.94 12.65
CA MET A 226 0.34 4.25 12.16
C MET A 226 1.05 5.06 13.25
N LYS A 227 0.55 5.02 14.49
CA LYS A 227 1.23 5.65 15.65
C LYS A 227 2.65 5.12 15.85
N LEU A 228 2.87 3.80 15.67
CA LEU A 228 4.20 3.20 15.78
C LEU A 228 5.16 3.70 14.67
N PHE A 229 4.72 3.74 13.42
CA PHE A 229 5.53 4.24 12.31
C PHE A 229 5.82 5.74 12.43
N ASN A 230 4.83 6.54 12.81
CA ASN A 230 4.99 7.98 13.04
C ASN A 230 6.03 8.26 14.13
N LYS A 231 5.96 7.51 15.26
CA LYS A 231 6.96 7.60 16.35
C LYS A 231 8.37 7.23 15.87
N ALA A 232 8.47 6.29 14.94
CA ALA A 232 9.74 5.89 14.32
C ALA A 232 10.19 6.82 13.17
N LYS A 233 9.41 7.87 12.84
CA LYS A 233 9.64 8.79 11.72
C LYS A 233 9.71 8.08 10.37
N ILE A 234 8.91 7.03 10.20
CA ILE A 234 8.71 6.30 8.95
C ILE A 234 7.41 6.78 8.32
N GLU A 235 7.48 7.18 7.06
CA GLU A 235 6.33 7.73 6.36
C GLU A 235 5.34 6.63 5.94
N VAL A 236 4.09 6.74 6.38
CA VAL A 236 2.99 5.88 5.91
C VAL A 236 2.35 6.54 4.69
N ILE A 237 2.77 6.11 3.50
CA ILE A 237 2.34 6.74 2.24
C ILE A 237 0.93 6.34 1.80
N ARG A 238 0.41 5.20 2.31
CA ARG A 238 -0.95 4.74 2.01
C ARG A 238 -1.50 3.85 3.13
N ILE A 239 -2.78 4.05 3.41
CA ILE A 239 -3.59 3.14 4.23
C ILE A 239 -4.87 2.85 3.45
N GLY A 240 -5.22 1.55 3.31
CA GLY A 240 -6.33 1.10 2.48
C GLY A 240 -5.98 0.96 1.00
N LEU A 241 -6.73 0.13 0.29
CA LEU A 241 -6.60 -0.05 -1.15
C LEU A 241 -7.06 1.22 -1.89
N GLN A 242 -6.58 1.36 -3.12
CA GLN A 242 -7.06 2.42 -3.98
C GLN A 242 -8.40 2.02 -4.57
N ASN A 243 -9.35 2.96 -4.55
CA ASN A 243 -10.61 2.78 -5.25
C ASN A 243 -10.36 2.72 -6.76
N THR A 244 -10.94 1.70 -7.38
CA THR A 244 -11.00 1.51 -8.84
C THR A 244 -12.41 1.05 -9.17
N GLU A 245 -12.73 0.87 -10.44
CA GLU A 245 -14.03 0.32 -10.86
C GLU A 245 -14.25 -1.10 -10.28
N GLU A 246 -13.17 -1.86 -10.06
CA GLU A 246 -13.20 -3.22 -9.52
C GLU A 246 -13.14 -3.24 -7.99
N ILE A 247 -12.44 -2.28 -7.37
CA ILE A 247 -12.29 -2.17 -5.91
C ILE A 247 -13.17 -1.02 -5.41
N THR A 248 -14.41 -1.34 -5.22
CA THR A 248 -15.47 -0.43 -4.78
C THR A 248 -16.35 -1.12 -3.72
N ASP A 249 -17.41 -0.47 -3.28
CA ASP A 249 -18.30 -1.02 -2.26
C ASP A 249 -18.84 -2.40 -2.68
N PRO A 250 -18.89 -3.41 -1.79
CA PRO A 250 -19.40 -4.73 -2.10
C PRO A 250 -20.82 -4.75 -2.71
N THR A 251 -21.63 -3.72 -2.42
CA THR A 251 -22.99 -3.59 -2.93
C THR A 251 -23.04 -2.99 -4.34
N GLU A 252 -21.97 -2.38 -4.81
CA GLU A 252 -21.94 -1.77 -6.14
C GLU A 252 -21.80 -2.82 -7.25
N LYS A 253 -22.52 -2.55 -8.35
CA LYS A 253 -22.49 -3.42 -9.52
C LYS A 253 -21.09 -3.37 -10.16
N GLY A 254 -20.49 -4.54 -10.30
CA GLY A 254 -19.12 -4.68 -10.88
C GLY A 254 -18.03 -4.83 -9.83
N SER A 255 -18.31 -4.54 -8.55
CA SER A 255 -17.33 -4.71 -7.49
C SER A 255 -16.79 -6.15 -7.45
N GLN A 256 -15.47 -6.25 -7.33
CA GLN A 256 -14.78 -7.52 -7.07
C GLN A 256 -14.61 -7.78 -5.57
N VAL A 257 -14.95 -6.82 -4.72
CA VAL A 257 -14.96 -6.97 -3.26
C VAL A 257 -16.25 -7.68 -2.83
N ILE A 258 -16.12 -8.74 -2.05
CA ILE A 258 -17.26 -9.49 -1.47
C ILE A 258 -17.53 -9.02 -0.04
N ALA A 259 -16.46 -8.81 0.74
CA ALA A 259 -16.55 -8.45 2.15
C ALA A 259 -15.22 -7.82 2.62
N GLY A 260 -15.25 -7.27 3.83
CA GLY A 260 -14.09 -6.69 4.49
C GLY A 260 -14.21 -5.18 4.68
N PRO A 261 -13.22 -4.54 5.27
CA PRO A 261 -13.26 -3.16 5.70
C PRO A 261 -13.01 -2.18 4.53
N TYR A 262 -13.83 -2.26 3.49
CA TYR A 262 -13.79 -1.30 2.40
C TYR A 262 -14.36 0.04 2.84
N HIS A 263 -13.63 1.12 2.57
CA HIS A 263 -14.14 2.48 2.66
C HIS A 263 -13.33 3.39 1.72
N PRO A 264 -13.98 4.24 0.90
CA PRO A 264 -13.30 5.08 -0.10
C PRO A 264 -12.32 6.08 0.53
N ALA A 265 -12.60 6.53 1.74
CA ALA A 265 -11.76 7.44 2.51
C ALA A 265 -11.12 6.75 3.73
N PHE A 266 -10.70 5.47 3.62
CA PHE A 266 -10.24 4.67 4.75
C PHE A 266 -9.09 5.35 5.52
N ARG A 267 -8.11 5.94 4.82
CA ARG A 267 -7.01 6.70 5.45
C ARG A 267 -7.55 7.85 6.31
N GLN A 268 -8.55 8.57 5.81
CA GLN A 268 -9.14 9.71 6.52
C GLN A 268 -9.83 9.25 7.82
N LEU A 269 -10.50 8.09 7.81
CA LEU A 269 -11.08 7.52 9.02
C LEU A 269 -10.01 7.22 10.09
N VAL A 270 -8.87 6.65 9.68
CA VAL A 270 -7.75 6.38 10.58
C VAL A 270 -7.17 7.67 11.15
N GLU A 271 -6.92 8.68 10.33
CA GLU A 271 -6.40 9.98 10.75
C GLU A 271 -7.39 10.70 11.66
N SER A 272 -8.70 10.64 11.37
CA SER A 272 -9.75 11.21 12.22
C SER A 272 -9.78 10.54 13.59
N ARG A 273 -9.64 9.21 13.66
CA ARG A 273 -9.56 8.49 14.93
C ARG A 273 -8.34 8.91 15.75
N MET A 274 -7.19 9.11 15.11
CA MET A 274 -6.00 9.61 15.81
C MET A 274 -6.24 11.00 16.43
N TRP A 275 -6.87 11.90 15.69
CA TRP A 275 -7.24 13.21 16.21
C TRP A 275 -8.23 13.13 17.37
N TYR A 276 -9.25 12.26 17.25
CA TYR A 276 -10.19 12.01 18.33
C TYR A 276 -9.49 11.60 19.61
N ASP A 277 -8.65 10.58 19.56
CA ASP A 277 -7.93 10.08 20.73
C ASP A 277 -7.05 11.15 21.35
N GLU A 278 -6.34 11.94 20.52
CA GLU A 278 -5.50 13.04 21.02
C GLU A 278 -6.33 14.13 21.71
N ILE A 279 -7.46 14.53 21.12
CA ILE A 279 -8.37 15.54 21.69
C ILE A 279 -8.95 15.04 23.00
N VAL A 280 -9.47 13.82 23.03
CA VAL A 280 -10.06 13.22 24.23
C VAL A 280 -9.02 13.10 25.36
N GLN A 281 -7.78 12.71 25.03
CA GLN A 281 -6.70 12.64 26.02
C GLN A 281 -6.38 14.02 26.59
N LYS A 282 -6.31 15.07 25.76
CA LYS A 282 -6.08 16.44 26.22
C LYS A 282 -7.22 16.96 27.10
N ILE A 283 -8.48 16.69 26.72
CA ILE A 283 -9.63 17.07 27.52
C ILE A 283 -9.60 16.37 28.88
N LYS A 284 -9.30 15.08 28.93
CA LYS A 284 -9.21 14.31 30.20
C LYS A 284 -8.12 14.82 31.15
N GLN A 285 -7.10 15.50 30.64
CA GLN A 285 -6.04 16.10 31.45
C GLN A 285 -6.46 17.42 32.11
N ILE A 286 -7.62 17.99 31.72
CA ILE A 286 -8.16 19.22 32.30
C ILE A 286 -8.91 18.85 33.59
N ASN A 287 -8.31 19.16 34.74
CA ASN A 287 -8.84 18.81 36.09
C ASN A 287 -9.97 19.73 36.58
N ILE A 288 -10.67 20.41 35.67
CA ILE A 288 -11.80 21.30 36.01
C ILE A 288 -13.01 20.93 35.16
N LYS A 289 -14.21 21.22 35.69
CA LYS A 289 -15.44 21.06 34.90
C LYS A 289 -15.46 22.07 33.76
N VAL A 290 -15.33 21.58 32.53
CA VAL A 290 -15.31 22.41 31.32
C VAL A 290 -16.70 22.41 30.70
N MET A 291 -17.26 23.60 30.44
CA MET A 291 -18.55 23.76 29.76
C MET A 291 -18.41 23.92 28.25
N GLN A 292 -17.28 24.42 27.80
CA GLN A 292 -16.99 24.66 26.39
C GLN A 292 -15.48 24.47 26.10
N VAL A 293 -15.16 23.88 24.96
CA VAL A 293 -13.80 23.69 24.47
C VAL A 293 -13.69 24.28 23.06
N THR A 294 -12.69 25.10 22.83
CA THR A 294 -12.34 25.58 21.51
C THR A 294 -11.10 24.81 21.01
N ILE A 295 -11.22 24.16 19.86
CA ILE A 295 -10.12 23.43 19.24
C ILE A 295 -9.58 24.25 18.09
N THR A 296 -8.31 24.68 18.20
CA THR A 296 -7.60 25.36 17.13
C THR A 296 -6.70 24.36 16.40
N ALA A 297 -6.86 24.24 15.10
CA ALA A 297 -6.11 23.27 14.28
C ALA A 297 -5.58 23.93 13.01
N ASN A 298 -4.54 23.31 12.43
CA ASN A 298 -4.07 23.69 11.10
C ASN A 298 -5.21 23.45 10.08
N PRO A 299 -5.47 24.39 9.14
CA PRO A 299 -6.47 24.21 8.09
C PRO A 299 -6.39 22.89 7.32
N ASP A 300 -5.18 22.37 7.11
CA ASP A 300 -4.95 21.07 6.43
C ASP A 300 -5.56 19.87 7.19
N ASN A 301 -5.81 20.00 8.50
CA ASN A 301 -6.33 18.96 9.37
C ASN A 301 -7.83 19.08 9.68
N ILE A 302 -8.46 20.18 9.26
CA ILE A 302 -9.87 20.46 9.58
C ILE A 302 -10.79 19.32 9.14
N ASN A 303 -10.61 18.79 7.92
CA ASN A 303 -11.43 17.70 7.42
C ASN A 303 -11.34 16.43 8.28
N ASN A 304 -10.16 16.11 8.82
CA ASN A 304 -9.97 14.95 9.68
C ASN A 304 -10.59 15.15 11.07
N ILE A 305 -10.63 16.38 11.56
CA ILE A 305 -11.21 16.73 12.86
C ILE A 305 -12.72 16.85 12.76
N CYS A 306 -13.26 17.47 11.71
CA CYS A 306 -14.70 17.67 11.53
C CYS A 306 -15.46 16.38 11.31
N LEU A 307 -14.89 15.36 10.68
CA LEU A 307 -15.51 14.03 10.53
C LEU A 307 -15.85 13.35 11.87
N LEU A 308 -15.26 13.79 12.97
CA LEU A 308 -15.58 13.27 14.30
C LEU A 308 -16.93 13.78 14.85
N TYR A 309 -17.41 14.90 14.33
CA TYR A 309 -18.62 15.58 14.83
C TYR A 309 -19.80 15.48 13.88
N THR A 310 -19.59 15.09 12.65
CA THR A 310 -20.63 14.96 11.63
C THR A 310 -20.68 13.53 11.13
N SER A 311 -21.42 12.71 11.82
CA SER A 311 -22.00 11.51 11.24
C SER A 311 -23.47 11.83 10.93
N PRO A 312 -23.95 11.56 9.76
CA PRO A 312 -23.31 11.04 8.56
C PRO A 312 -22.67 12.12 7.70
N SER A 313 -21.90 11.68 6.67
CA SER A 313 -21.18 12.53 5.72
C SER A 313 -22.01 13.74 5.23
N PRO A 314 -21.46 14.97 5.17
CA PRO A 314 -22.14 16.13 4.58
C PRO A 314 -22.32 16.02 3.04
N ARG A 315 -22.16 14.86 2.47
CA ARG A 315 -22.29 14.59 1.02
C ARG A 315 -23.36 13.56 0.67
N ASP A 316 -24.13 13.13 1.66
CA ASP A 316 -25.35 12.33 1.43
C ASP A 316 -26.59 13.22 1.40
#